data_9e3a6c28290746951743d07a05630497
#
_entry.id   9e3a6c28290746951743d07a05630497
#
_cell.length_a   1.000
_cell.length_b   1.000
_cell.length_c   1.000
_cell.angle_alpha   90.00
_cell.angle_beta   90.00
_cell.angle_gamma   90.00
#
_symmetry.space_group_name_H-M   'P 1'
#
loop_
_entity.id
_entity.type
_entity.pdbx_description
1 polymer ?
#
loop_
_entity_poly.entity_id
_entity_poly.type
_entity_poly.pdbx_seq_one_letter_code
_entity_poly.pdbx_strand_id
1 'polypeptide(L)'
;FTDALTFKDNKGRRTRLWIPEETWIENEEQYMDMIVDRICSVLEEPVDIYVNPCFLPSPMDKRFDEFWTEARMNRFVEALAKSGKALEINELYNIPNKAIIMKAKAAGVKFTFGSNNVTPNVSDLSYSIRMMKECGLTAEDMYKPKVKI
;
A
#
# COMPACT_ATOMS: atom_id res chain seq x y z
N PHE A 1 9.38 6.93 6.10
CA PHE A 1 8.44 6.07 5.35
C PHE A 1 9.19 4.96 4.62
N THR A 2 8.48 3.88 4.27
CA THR A 2 8.97 2.80 3.43
C THR A 2 7.89 2.35 2.44
N ASP A 3 8.29 1.68 1.37
CA ASP A 3 7.41 1.01 0.43
C ASP A 3 8.00 -0.34 -0.04
N ALA A 4 7.23 -1.09 -0.80
CA ALA A 4 7.63 -2.37 -1.37
C ALA A 4 7.71 -2.35 -2.90
N LEU A 5 8.04 -1.20 -3.50
CA LEU A 5 8.06 -1.03 -4.96
C LEU A 5 9.36 -1.48 -5.63
N THR A 6 10.45 -1.53 -4.88
CA THR A 6 11.77 -1.94 -5.38
C THR A 6 12.35 -3.06 -4.53
N PHE A 7 12.68 -4.17 -5.15
CA PHE A 7 13.28 -5.32 -4.47
C PHE A 7 14.06 -6.22 -5.43
N LYS A 8 14.65 -7.28 -4.93
CA LYS A 8 15.15 -8.40 -5.74
C LYS A 8 14.14 -9.53 -5.69
N ASP A 9 13.80 -10.08 -6.85
CA ASP A 9 12.93 -11.24 -6.95
C ASP A 9 13.61 -12.52 -6.43
N ASN A 10 12.90 -13.65 -6.45
CA ASN A 10 13.44 -14.92 -5.96
C ASN A 10 14.63 -15.46 -6.77
N LYS A 11 14.88 -14.92 -7.96
CA LYS A 11 16.03 -15.21 -8.81
C LYS A 11 17.16 -14.15 -8.67
N GLY A 12 17.03 -13.21 -7.75
CA GLY A 12 17.99 -12.14 -7.50
C GLY A 12 17.95 -10.99 -8.51
N ARG A 13 16.96 -10.95 -9.41
CA ARG A 13 16.82 -9.90 -10.40
C ARG A 13 16.21 -8.65 -9.75
N ARG A 14 16.76 -7.47 -10.07
CA ARG A 14 16.20 -6.21 -9.63
C ARG A 14 14.80 -6.03 -10.23
N THR A 15 13.86 -5.67 -9.40
CA THR A 15 12.47 -5.39 -9.76
C THR A 15 12.08 -4.01 -9.30
N ARG A 16 11.49 -3.23 -10.21
CA ARG A 16 10.78 -1.98 -9.92
C ARG A 16 9.36 -2.15 -10.46
N LEU A 17 8.38 -2.23 -9.58
CA LEU A 17 7.01 -2.62 -9.95
C LEU A 17 6.33 -1.69 -10.96
N TRP A 18 6.77 -0.41 -11.02
CA TRP A 18 6.23 0.57 -11.98
C TRP A 18 6.92 0.54 -13.36
N ILE A 19 7.91 -0.33 -13.57
CA ILE A 19 8.62 -0.49 -14.84
C ILE A 19 8.29 -1.87 -15.40
N PRO A 20 7.43 -1.96 -16.44
CA PRO A 20 6.98 -3.26 -16.96
C PRO A 20 8.13 -4.19 -17.35
N GLU A 21 9.22 -3.65 -17.92
CA GLU A 21 10.39 -4.41 -18.37
C GLU A 21 11.20 -5.02 -17.22
N GLU A 22 10.95 -4.60 -15.99
CA GLU A 22 11.62 -5.09 -14.78
C GLU A 22 10.71 -5.92 -13.87
N THR A 23 9.53 -6.31 -14.31
CA THR A 23 8.59 -7.04 -13.45
C THR A 23 8.68 -8.55 -13.53
N TRP A 24 9.28 -9.15 -14.52
CA TRP A 24 9.62 -10.59 -14.62
C TRP A 24 8.49 -11.55 -14.21
N ILE A 25 7.26 -11.30 -14.64
CA ILE A 25 6.07 -12.06 -14.24
C ILE A 25 5.99 -13.34 -15.10
N GLU A 26 6.30 -14.49 -14.50
CA GLU A 26 6.17 -15.81 -15.13
C GLU A 26 4.84 -16.49 -14.74
N ASN A 27 4.43 -16.33 -13.49
CA ASN A 27 3.16 -16.79 -12.95
C ASN A 27 2.59 -15.70 -12.04
N GLU A 28 1.43 -15.16 -12.38
CA GLU A 28 0.83 -14.00 -11.70
C GLU A 28 0.49 -14.30 -10.22
N GLU A 29 -0.03 -15.48 -9.91
CA GLU A 29 -0.38 -15.84 -8.54
C GLU A 29 0.85 -15.95 -7.64
N GLN A 30 1.92 -16.60 -8.12
CA GLN A 30 3.18 -16.68 -7.40
C GLN A 30 3.84 -15.31 -7.27
N TYR A 31 3.71 -14.47 -8.30
CA TYR A 31 4.23 -13.11 -8.28
C TYR A 31 3.50 -12.24 -7.24
N MET A 32 2.17 -12.40 -7.17
CA MET A 32 1.37 -11.72 -6.16
C MET A 32 1.75 -12.14 -4.74
N ASP A 33 1.95 -13.43 -4.51
CA ASP A 33 2.39 -13.94 -3.20
C ASP A 33 3.77 -13.36 -2.82
N MET A 34 4.68 -13.27 -3.78
CA MET A 34 5.98 -12.60 -3.58
C MET A 34 5.83 -11.12 -3.23
N ILE A 35 4.91 -10.40 -3.88
CA ILE A 35 4.61 -8.99 -3.53
C ILE A 35 4.14 -8.91 -2.07
N VAL A 36 3.22 -9.75 -1.66
CA VAL A 36 2.71 -9.75 -0.27
C VAL A 36 3.83 -10.08 0.73
N ASP A 37 4.69 -11.04 0.41
CA ASP A 37 5.87 -11.36 1.24
C ASP A 37 6.80 -10.16 1.39
N ARG A 38 7.04 -9.41 0.31
CA ARG A 38 7.85 -8.18 0.35
C ARG A 38 7.20 -7.09 1.17
N ILE A 39 5.90 -6.89 1.04
CA ILE A 39 5.17 -5.95 1.87
C ILE A 39 5.34 -6.31 3.35
N CYS A 40 5.12 -7.56 3.73
CA CYS A 40 5.29 -7.99 5.11
C CYS A 40 6.73 -7.77 5.62
N SER A 41 7.73 -8.00 4.78
CA SER A 41 9.13 -7.78 5.12
C SER A 41 9.46 -6.30 5.39
N VAL A 42 9.00 -5.37 4.52
CA VAL A 42 9.27 -3.93 4.71
C VAL A 42 8.49 -3.33 5.88
N LEU A 43 7.39 -3.97 6.28
CA LEU A 43 6.67 -3.56 7.48
C LEU A 43 7.44 -3.79 8.79
N GLU A 44 8.51 -4.57 8.77
CA GLU A 44 9.42 -4.76 9.91
C GLU A 44 10.44 -3.62 10.06
N GLU A 45 10.61 -2.76 9.05
CA GLU A 45 11.54 -1.63 9.10
C GLU A 45 11.14 -0.60 10.18
N PRO A 46 12.10 0.05 10.86
CA PRO A 46 11.83 0.99 11.96
C PRO A 46 11.43 2.39 11.44
N VAL A 47 10.35 2.48 10.69
CA VAL A 47 9.77 3.72 10.16
C VAL A 47 8.28 3.83 10.49
N ASP A 48 7.71 5.02 10.36
CA ASP A 48 6.36 5.31 10.87
C ASP A 48 5.24 5.11 9.85
N ILE A 49 5.54 5.19 8.54
CA ILE A 49 4.52 5.24 7.49
C ILE A 49 4.86 4.27 6.37
N TYR A 50 3.89 3.45 5.97
CA TYR A 50 3.95 2.62 4.77
C TYR A 50 3.24 3.33 3.62
N VAL A 51 3.98 3.62 2.54
CA VAL A 51 3.52 4.40 1.38
C VAL A 51 3.40 3.54 0.12
N ASN A 52 2.72 4.05 -0.92
CA ASN A 52 2.43 3.33 -2.16
C ASN A 52 1.82 1.92 -1.91
N PRO A 53 0.86 1.80 -1.01
CA PRO A 53 0.42 0.51 -0.54
C PRO A 53 -0.36 -0.23 -1.62
N CYS A 54 -0.14 -1.55 -1.68
CA CYS A 54 -0.93 -2.44 -2.53
C CYS A 54 -0.75 -2.23 -4.03
N PHE A 55 0.29 -1.51 -4.46
CA PHE A 55 0.59 -1.30 -5.87
C PHE A 55 0.77 -2.63 -6.60
N LEU A 56 0.17 -2.75 -7.77
CA LEU A 56 0.34 -3.88 -8.67
C LEU A 56 0.96 -3.44 -10.00
N PRO A 57 1.92 -4.23 -10.53
CA PRO A 57 2.49 -3.95 -11.85
C PRO A 57 1.48 -4.24 -12.96
N SER A 58 1.67 -3.57 -14.11
CA SER A 58 0.90 -3.89 -15.32
C SER A 58 1.31 -5.27 -15.87
N PRO A 59 0.37 -6.14 -16.33
CA PRO A 59 -1.07 -5.86 -16.47
C PRO A 59 -1.93 -6.25 -15.25
N MET A 60 -1.32 -6.66 -14.13
CA MET A 60 -2.06 -7.13 -12.94
C MET A 60 -2.92 -6.03 -12.30
N ASP A 61 -2.51 -4.78 -12.42
CA ASP A 61 -3.20 -3.60 -11.88
C ASP A 61 -4.65 -3.46 -12.36
N LYS A 62 -4.95 -3.91 -13.57
CA LYS A 62 -6.31 -3.90 -14.15
C LYS A 62 -7.26 -4.92 -13.53
N ARG A 63 -6.70 -5.88 -12.79
CA ARG A 63 -7.44 -6.94 -12.09
C ARG A 63 -7.13 -6.92 -10.59
N PHE A 64 -7.07 -5.73 -10.02
CA PHE A 64 -6.68 -5.51 -8.63
C PHE A 64 -7.45 -6.39 -7.65
N ASP A 65 -8.78 -6.44 -7.76
CA ASP A 65 -9.62 -7.21 -6.83
C ASP A 65 -9.47 -8.74 -6.99
N GLU A 66 -9.01 -9.23 -8.14
CA GLU A 66 -8.71 -10.65 -8.33
C GLU A 66 -7.45 -11.05 -7.55
N PHE A 67 -6.42 -10.21 -7.56
CA PHE A 67 -5.15 -10.49 -6.90
C PHE A 67 -5.16 -10.16 -5.41
N TRP A 68 -5.81 -9.07 -5.02
CA TRP A 68 -6.02 -8.75 -3.61
C TRP A 68 -7.20 -9.52 -3.03
N THR A 69 -7.05 -10.83 -2.93
CA THR A 69 -8.03 -11.73 -2.32
C THR A 69 -8.25 -11.42 -0.85
N GLU A 70 -9.36 -11.90 -0.30
CA GLU A 70 -9.68 -11.76 1.13
C GLU A 70 -8.52 -12.22 2.03
N ALA A 71 -7.92 -13.38 1.71
CA ALA A 71 -6.79 -13.93 2.48
C ALA A 71 -5.55 -13.02 2.42
N ARG A 72 -5.22 -12.47 1.25
CA ARG A 72 -4.07 -11.56 1.08
C ARG A 72 -4.31 -10.23 1.78
N MET A 73 -5.52 -9.68 1.67
CA MET A 73 -5.90 -8.46 2.40
C MET A 73 -5.79 -8.64 3.91
N ASN A 74 -6.29 -9.75 4.44
CA ASN A 74 -6.22 -10.05 5.86
C ASN A 74 -4.76 -10.17 6.33
N ARG A 75 -3.93 -10.91 5.60
CA ARG A 75 -2.51 -11.05 5.91
C ARG A 75 -1.78 -9.71 5.92
N PHE A 76 -2.03 -8.88 4.91
CA PHE A 76 -1.45 -7.53 4.83
C PHE A 76 -1.87 -6.66 6.01
N VAL A 77 -3.18 -6.57 6.28
CA VAL A 77 -3.71 -5.73 7.36
C VAL A 77 -3.25 -6.20 8.74
N GLU A 78 -3.17 -7.51 8.96
CA GLU A 78 -2.62 -8.08 10.21
C GLU A 78 -1.15 -7.67 10.42
N ALA A 79 -0.32 -7.82 9.39
CA ALA A 79 1.08 -7.42 9.45
C ALA A 79 1.23 -5.90 9.66
N LEU A 80 0.41 -5.10 8.98
CA LEU A 80 0.40 -3.65 9.11
C LEU A 80 -0.01 -3.21 10.53
N ALA A 81 -1.09 -3.77 11.07
CA ALA A 81 -1.54 -3.47 12.42
C ALA A 81 -0.47 -3.84 13.47
N LYS A 82 0.17 -5.00 13.31
CA LYS A 82 1.26 -5.44 14.18
C LYS A 82 2.48 -4.52 14.11
N SER A 83 2.77 -3.96 12.94
CA SER A 83 3.91 -3.05 12.75
C SER A 83 3.72 -1.69 13.43
N GLY A 84 2.48 -1.29 13.72
CA GLY A 84 2.13 0.02 14.25
C GLY A 84 2.31 1.19 13.26
N LYS A 85 2.58 0.91 11.97
CA LYS A 85 2.73 1.94 10.95
C LYS A 85 1.39 2.50 10.51
N ALA A 86 1.42 3.76 10.09
CA ALA A 86 0.32 4.36 9.38
C ALA A 86 0.30 3.92 7.91
N LEU A 87 -0.91 3.89 7.33
CA LEU A 87 -1.16 3.53 5.94
C LEU A 87 -1.43 4.78 5.11
N GLU A 88 -0.68 4.96 4.03
CA GLU A 88 -0.99 6.00 3.05
C GLU A 88 -2.24 5.64 2.24
N ILE A 89 -3.11 6.63 2.02
CA ILE A 89 -4.10 6.61 0.94
C ILE A 89 -3.49 7.43 -0.19
N ASN A 90 -3.14 6.75 -1.29
CA ASN A 90 -2.34 7.32 -2.37
C ASN A 90 -3.24 7.82 -3.50
N GLU A 91 -3.10 9.09 -3.83
CA GLU A 91 -3.90 9.77 -4.85
C GLU A 91 -3.53 9.37 -6.27
N LEU A 92 -2.23 9.26 -6.56
CA LEU A 92 -1.78 9.02 -7.94
C LEU A 92 -2.27 7.69 -8.50
N TYR A 93 -2.23 6.65 -7.66
CA TYR A 93 -2.60 5.29 -8.07
C TYR A 93 -4.00 4.88 -7.60
N ASN A 94 -4.69 5.72 -6.83
CA ASN A 94 -5.98 5.39 -6.21
C ASN A 94 -5.94 4.08 -5.40
N ILE A 95 -4.96 3.96 -4.54
CA ILE A 95 -4.72 2.79 -3.67
C ILE A 95 -4.52 3.19 -2.20
N PRO A 96 -4.81 2.29 -1.24
CA PRO A 96 -5.48 1.00 -1.42
C PRO A 96 -6.98 1.17 -1.72
N ASN A 97 -7.65 0.09 -2.08
CA ASN A 97 -9.08 0.11 -2.30
C ASN A 97 -9.88 0.24 -0.99
N LYS A 98 -11.18 0.51 -1.12
CA LYS A 98 -12.10 0.67 0.02
C LYS A 98 -12.08 -0.54 0.97
N ALA A 99 -12.05 -1.76 0.44
CA ALA A 99 -12.06 -2.98 1.26
C ALA A 99 -10.85 -3.05 2.20
N ILE A 100 -9.67 -2.75 1.70
CA ILE A 100 -8.43 -2.72 2.51
C ILE A 100 -8.48 -1.58 3.54
N ILE A 101 -8.95 -0.39 3.15
CA ILE A 101 -9.09 0.75 4.07
C ILE A 101 -10.03 0.39 5.23
N MET A 102 -11.18 -0.22 4.94
CA MET A 102 -12.13 -0.63 5.96
C MET A 102 -11.56 -1.68 6.92
N LYS A 103 -10.83 -2.66 6.39
CA LYS A 103 -10.14 -3.68 7.21
C LYS A 103 -9.06 -3.05 8.09
N ALA A 104 -8.25 -2.17 7.52
CA ALA A 104 -7.20 -1.46 8.25
C ALA A 104 -7.77 -0.57 9.36
N LYS A 105 -8.86 0.15 9.09
CA LYS A 105 -9.59 0.93 10.09
C LYS A 105 -10.08 0.05 11.24
N ALA A 106 -10.73 -1.07 10.92
CA ALA A 106 -11.23 -2.02 11.93
C ALA A 106 -10.07 -2.59 12.79
N ALA A 107 -8.87 -2.71 12.25
CA ALA A 107 -7.67 -3.16 12.95
C ALA A 107 -6.95 -2.04 13.73
N GLY A 108 -7.47 -0.81 13.74
CA GLY A 108 -6.90 0.33 14.45
C GLY A 108 -5.72 1.02 13.75
N VAL A 109 -5.47 0.71 12.49
CA VAL A 109 -4.43 1.37 11.68
C VAL A 109 -4.78 2.84 11.47
N LYS A 110 -3.78 3.72 11.56
CA LYS A 110 -3.93 5.15 11.27
C LYS A 110 -3.58 5.44 9.82
N PHE A 111 -4.11 6.54 9.27
CA PHE A 111 -4.00 6.87 7.86
C PHE A 111 -3.27 8.18 7.62
N THR A 112 -2.62 8.28 6.45
CA THR A 112 -2.10 9.52 5.88
C THR A 112 -2.62 9.66 4.45
N PHE A 113 -2.54 10.87 3.88
CA PHE A 113 -2.82 11.11 2.45
C PHE A 113 -1.53 11.45 1.73
N GLY A 114 -1.38 10.98 0.49
CA GLY A 114 -0.22 11.25 -0.33
C GLY A 114 -0.57 11.44 -1.81
N SER A 115 0.09 12.41 -2.46
CA SER A 115 -0.10 12.74 -3.89
C SER A 115 1.02 12.25 -4.79
N ASN A 116 2.07 11.65 -4.25
CA ASN A 116 3.32 11.19 -4.90
C ASN A 116 4.25 12.28 -5.45
N ASN A 117 3.86 13.52 -5.57
CA ASN A 117 4.68 14.65 -6.04
C ASN A 117 5.41 14.44 -7.39
N VAL A 118 4.88 13.59 -8.27
CA VAL A 118 5.49 13.29 -9.59
C VAL A 118 4.76 13.97 -10.75
N THR A 119 3.70 14.71 -10.45
CA THR A 119 2.89 15.47 -11.42
C THR A 119 2.64 16.88 -10.89
N PRO A 120 2.20 17.84 -11.74
CA PRO A 120 1.81 19.16 -11.27
C PRO A 120 0.63 19.18 -10.29
N ASN A 121 -0.15 18.09 -10.21
CA ASN A 121 -1.36 17.97 -9.38
C ASN A 121 -1.05 17.53 -7.94
N VAL A 122 0.03 18.01 -7.36
CA VAL A 122 0.47 17.65 -5.99
C VAL A 122 -0.52 18.03 -4.89
N SER A 123 -1.48 18.89 -5.18
CA SER A 123 -2.53 19.28 -4.25
C SER A 123 -3.86 18.54 -4.44
N ASP A 124 -3.97 17.69 -5.44
CA ASP A 124 -5.18 16.88 -5.65
C ASP A 124 -5.23 15.76 -4.60
N LEU A 125 -6.31 15.69 -3.87
CA LEU A 125 -6.62 14.66 -2.86
C LEU A 125 -8.04 14.12 -3.06
N SER A 126 -8.56 14.15 -4.28
CA SER A 126 -9.95 13.78 -4.60
C SER A 126 -10.27 12.35 -4.22
N TYR A 127 -9.37 11.40 -4.50
CA TYR A 127 -9.51 9.99 -4.11
C TYR A 127 -9.47 9.83 -2.59
N SER A 128 -8.50 10.45 -1.93
CA SER A 128 -8.32 10.39 -0.49
C SER A 128 -9.54 10.93 0.25
N ILE A 129 -10.09 12.07 -0.19
CA ILE A 129 -11.30 12.67 0.37
C ILE A 129 -12.52 11.77 0.14
N ARG A 130 -12.64 11.17 -1.04
CA ARG A 130 -13.71 10.22 -1.33
C ARG A 130 -13.63 8.99 -0.41
N MET A 131 -12.45 8.41 -0.25
CA MET A 131 -12.25 7.26 0.64
C MET A 131 -12.49 7.62 2.10
N MET A 132 -12.07 8.81 2.53
CA MET A 132 -12.37 9.31 3.87
C MET A 132 -13.88 9.32 4.14
N LYS A 133 -14.67 9.84 3.20
CA LYS A 133 -16.14 9.90 3.32
C LYS A 133 -16.77 8.50 3.27
N GLU A 134 -16.41 7.69 2.29
CA GLU A 134 -16.99 6.37 2.07
C GLU A 134 -16.64 5.35 3.17
N CYS A 135 -15.46 5.49 3.77
CA CYS A 135 -15.01 4.63 4.87
C CYS A 135 -15.28 5.22 6.25
N GLY A 136 -15.87 6.41 6.33
CA GLY A 136 -16.18 7.09 7.58
C GLY A 136 -14.93 7.40 8.42
N LEU A 137 -13.81 7.77 7.77
CA LEU A 137 -12.59 8.17 8.47
C LEU A 137 -12.79 9.53 9.14
N THR A 138 -12.35 9.65 10.37
CA THR A 138 -12.38 10.87 11.18
C THR A 138 -10.96 11.34 11.50
N ALA A 139 -10.85 12.50 12.15
CA ALA A 139 -9.57 13.01 12.61
C ALA A 139 -8.85 12.04 13.59
N GLU A 140 -9.61 11.19 14.27
CA GLU A 140 -9.05 10.17 15.17
C GLU A 140 -8.39 9.01 14.43
N ASP A 141 -8.81 8.74 13.18
CA ASP A 141 -8.23 7.72 12.31
C ASP A 141 -6.93 8.21 11.65
N MET A 142 -6.62 9.50 11.71
CA MET A 142 -5.46 10.06 11.05
C MET A 142 -4.18 9.91 11.90
N TYR A 143 -3.07 9.64 11.22
CA TYR A 143 -1.76 9.57 11.85
C TYR A 143 -1.35 10.94 12.42
N LYS A 144 -0.83 10.92 13.64
CA LYS A 144 -0.25 12.09 14.29
C LYS A 144 1.24 11.84 14.50
N PRO A 145 2.13 12.68 13.94
CA PRO A 145 3.57 12.54 14.15
C PRO A 145 3.91 12.51 15.64
N LYS A 146 4.78 11.57 16.02
CA LYS A 146 5.30 11.53 17.39
C LYS A 146 6.30 12.67 17.55
N VAL A 147 6.08 13.51 18.55
CA VAL A 147 7.09 14.51 18.94
C VAL A 147 8.24 13.75 19.58
N LYS A 148 9.40 13.75 18.95
CA LYS A 148 10.65 13.32 19.61
C LYS A 148 11.10 14.46 20.50
N ILE A 149 10.96 14.29 21.79
CA ILE A 149 11.53 15.20 22.81
C ILE A 149 13.01 14.88 22.98
#